data_8b06768f2b4456ba3008b384852b33b9
#
_entry.id   8b06768f2b4456ba3008b384852b33b9
#
_cell.length_a   1.000
_cell.length_b   1.000
_cell.length_c   1.000
_cell.angle_alpha   90.00
_cell.angle_beta   90.00
_cell.angle_gamma   90.00
#
_symmetry.space_group_name_H-M   'P 1'
#
loop_
_entity.id
_entity.type
_entity.pdbx_description
1 polymer ?
#
loop_
_entity_poly.entity_id
_entity_poly.type
_entity_poly.pdbx_seq_one_letter_code
_entity_poly.pdbx_strand_id
1 'polypeptide(L)'
;MPARPAADRWLSGLRVLVTGAAGVLGRALVAEADLRGARVVATGRRPSIDTAALPEAAIRVPADLREPDDCRRVVHEAARHLGGLDIVVNNAATLVRRTFRELELDDLEAAWEVNLRAPALIMQESFEYLRAGTSPAIVNVVSTAGVSGGIATVSAYGMTKAGLIVLTKAVAREYGPHGIRVFALSPPSIDSEMQRSLPAEHRERVRSMNVLGRVALPEEVARFTLLTASGAGGLVTGTMVDLTATAY
;
A
#
# COMPACT_ATOMS: atom_id res chain seq x y z
N MET A 1 13.41 1.74 -26.97
CA MET A 1 14.09 0.86 -26.01
C MET A 1 13.90 -0.59 -26.45
N PRO A 2 14.91 -1.47 -26.39
CA PRO A 2 14.70 -2.88 -26.72
C PRO A 2 13.69 -3.50 -25.77
N ALA A 3 12.82 -4.38 -26.29
CA ALA A 3 11.86 -5.11 -25.49
C ALA A 3 12.60 -5.94 -24.42
N ARG A 4 12.20 -5.79 -23.16
CA ARG A 4 12.80 -6.57 -22.05
C ARG A 4 12.49 -8.06 -22.22
N PRO A 5 13.41 -8.96 -21.79
CA PRO A 5 13.19 -10.39 -21.82
C PRO A 5 11.90 -10.77 -21.06
N ALA A 6 11.19 -11.77 -21.56
CA ALA A 6 9.91 -12.25 -20.98
C ALA A 6 10.04 -12.62 -19.48
N ALA A 7 11.21 -13.08 -19.05
CA ALA A 7 11.52 -13.39 -17.65
C ALA A 7 11.40 -12.20 -16.69
N ASP A 8 11.52 -10.96 -17.21
CA ASP A 8 11.40 -9.73 -16.40
C ASP A 8 9.95 -9.24 -16.24
N ARG A 9 9.00 -9.82 -16.97
CA ARG A 9 7.59 -9.39 -17.01
C ARG A 9 6.67 -10.32 -16.21
N TRP A 10 7.03 -10.59 -14.97
CA TRP A 10 6.33 -11.54 -14.11
C TRP A 10 4.94 -11.10 -13.61
N LEU A 11 4.50 -9.85 -13.91
CA LEU A 11 3.12 -9.38 -13.75
C LEU A 11 2.40 -9.26 -15.11
N SER A 12 2.92 -9.86 -16.17
CA SER A 12 2.33 -9.68 -17.51
C SER A 12 0.85 -10.04 -17.54
N GLY A 13 0.03 -9.05 -17.95
CA GLY A 13 -1.41 -9.19 -18.05
C GLY A 13 -2.18 -9.06 -16.73
N LEU A 14 -1.53 -9.01 -15.58
CA LEU A 14 -2.21 -8.79 -14.30
C LEU A 14 -2.75 -7.36 -14.18
N ARG A 15 -3.88 -7.23 -13.50
CA ARG A 15 -4.68 -6.03 -13.33
C ARG A 15 -4.53 -5.54 -11.91
N VAL A 16 -3.90 -4.38 -11.75
CA VAL A 16 -3.46 -3.87 -10.45
C VAL A 16 -4.14 -2.55 -10.12
N LEU A 17 -4.75 -2.45 -8.94
CA LEU A 17 -5.21 -1.20 -8.35
C LEU A 17 -4.24 -0.77 -7.24
N VAL A 18 -3.72 0.46 -7.32
CA VAL A 18 -2.84 1.05 -6.30
C VAL A 18 -3.46 2.30 -5.72
N THR A 19 -3.72 2.33 -4.41
CA THR A 19 -4.19 3.53 -3.71
C THR A 19 -3.03 4.36 -3.18
N GLY A 20 -3.22 5.68 -3.05
CA GLY A 20 -2.16 6.59 -2.62
C GLY A 20 -1.00 6.68 -3.60
N ALA A 21 -1.30 6.55 -4.89
CA ALA A 21 -0.32 6.45 -5.97
C ALA A 21 0.54 7.71 -6.16
N ALA A 22 0.12 8.87 -5.67
CA ALA A 22 0.90 10.09 -5.71
C ALA A 22 2.03 10.15 -4.65
N GLY A 23 1.98 9.30 -3.62
CA GLY A 23 3.01 9.20 -2.58
C GLY A 23 4.29 8.53 -3.09
N VAL A 24 5.36 8.59 -2.29
CA VAL A 24 6.68 8.04 -2.66
C VAL A 24 6.61 6.55 -2.98
N LEU A 25 6.08 5.74 -2.06
CA LEU A 25 5.92 4.30 -2.29
C LEU A 25 4.88 4.02 -3.38
N GLY A 26 3.79 4.80 -3.43
CA GLY A 26 2.74 4.65 -4.43
C GLY A 26 3.26 4.81 -5.86
N ARG A 27 4.06 5.83 -6.11
CA ARG A 27 4.72 6.03 -7.43
C ARG A 27 5.63 4.86 -7.80
N ALA A 28 6.42 4.39 -6.84
CA ALA A 28 7.29 3.24 -7.05
C ALA A 28 6.52 1.94 -7.34
N LEU A 29 5.39 1.71 -6.63
CA LEU A 29 4.49 0.58 -6.88
C LEU A 29 3.90 0.62 -8.30
N VAL A 30 3.40 1.78 -8.73
CA VAL A 30 2.84 1.94 -10.07
C VAL A 30 3.92 1.74 -11.13
N ALA A 31 5.10 2.34 -10.95
CA ALA A 31 6.22 2.23 -11.88
C ALA A 31 6.74 0.78 -11.99
N GLU A 32 6.90 0.08 -10.86
CA GLU A 32 7.36 -1.32 -10.87
C GLU A 32 6.30 -2.25 -11.48
N ALA A 33 4.99 -2.03 -11.20
CA ALA A 33 3.92 -2.83 -11.78
C ALA A 33 3.89 -2.68 -13.31
N ASP A 34 3.93 -1.47 -13.84
CA ASP A 34 4.01 -1.19 -15.27
C ASP A 34 5.27 -1.82 -15.89
N LEU A 35 6.42 -1.64 -15.24
CA LEU A 35 7.70 -2.20 -15.65
C LEU A 35 7.64 -3.73 -15.78
N ARG A 36 6.88 -4.41 -14.92
CA ARG A 36 6.69 -5.87 -14.92
C ARG A 36 5.54 -6.33 -15.81
N GLY A 37 4.90 -5.43 -16.52
CA GLY A 37 3.91 -5.73 -17.55
C GLY A 37 2.48 -5.82 -17.04
N ALA A 38 2.20 -5.34 -15.85
CA ALA A 38 0.82 -5.19 -15.34
C ALA A 38 0.09 -4.04 -16.04
N ARG A 39 -1.23 -4.12 -16.07
CA ARG A 39 -2.12 -3.00 -16.34
C ARG A 39 -2.48 -2.35 -15.01
N VAL A 40 -2.32 -1.04 -14.87
CA VAL A 40 -2.40 -0.38 -13.56
C VAL A 40 -3.44 0.73 -13.57
N VAL A 41 -4.31 0.73 -12.55
CA VAL A 41 -5.07 1.90 -12.13
C VAL A 41 -4.42 2.47 -10.88
N ALA A 42 -4.11 3.75 -10.95
CA ALA A 42 -3.50 4.55 -9.88
C ALA A 42 -4.52 5.54 -9.33
N THR A 43 -4.79 5.50 -8.02
CA THR A 43 -5.71 6.45 -7.39
C THR A 43 -5.08 7.29 -6.31
N GLY A 44 -5.60 8.50 -6.17
CA GLY A 44 -5.20 9.49 -5.18
C GLY A 44 -6.02 10.76 -5.33
N ARG A 45 -5.86 11.70 -4.42
CA ARG A 45 -6.58 12.98 -4.44
C ARG A 45 -6.06 13.91 -5.53
N ARG A 46 -6.97 14.71 -6.11
CA ARG A 46 -6.56 15.87 -6.92
C ARG A 46 -6.00 17.00 -6.02
N PRO A 47 -5.08 17.82 -6.50
CA PRO A 47 -4.38 17.74 -7.80
C PRO A 47 -3.23 16.74 -7.81
N SER A 48 -2.89 16.11 -6.66
CA SER A 48 -1.67 15.29 -6.50
C SER A 48 -1.59 14.13 -7.49
N ILE A 49 -2.72 13.45 -7.77
CA ILE A 49 -2.73 12.31 -8.71
C ILE A 49 -2.55 12.77 -10.16
N ASP A 50 -3.08 13.95 -10.49
CA ASP A 50 -3.00 14.48 -11.86
C ASP A 50 -1.56 14.89 -12.22
N THR A 51 -0.81 15.42 -11.23
CA THR A 51 0.57 15.90 -11.40
C THR A 51 1.64 14.88 -11.00
N ALA A 52 1.24 13.71 -10.47
CA ALA A 52 2.19 12.68 -10.06
C ALA A 52 3.00 12.17 -11.26
N ALA A 53 4.31 12.02 -11.07
CA ALA A 53 5.19 11.37 -12.04
C ALA A 53 4.90 9.86 -12.07
N LEU A 54 3.95 9.45 -12.89
CA LEU A 54 3.53 8.06 -13.11
C LEU A 54 3.79 7.68 -14.57
N PRO A 55 3.97 6.38 -14.87
CA PRO A 55 4.02 5.89 -16.25
C PRO A 55 2.81 6.37 -17.06
N GLU A 56 3.01 6.64 -18.34
CA GLU A 56 1.96 7.11 -19.24
C GLU A 56 0.83 6.09 -19.40
N ALA A 57 1.17 4.79 -19.38
CA ALA A 57 0.22 3.69 -19.47
C ALA A 57 -0.64 3.51 -18.21
N ALA A 58 -0.28 4.11 -17.08
CA ALA A 58 -1.05 4.03 -15.85
C ALA A 58 -2.31 4.89 -15.93
N ILE A 59 -3.47 4.27 -15.72
CA ILE A 59 -4.77 4.95 -15.73
C ILE A 59 -4.97 5.66 -14.40
N ARG A 60 -5.19 6.96 -14.43
CA ARG A 60 -5.45 7.77 -13.24
C ARG A 60 -6.94 7.85 -12.93
N VAL A 61 -7.33 7.43 -11.75
CA VAL A 61 -8.69 7.56 -11.23
C VAL A 61 -8.64 8.40 -9.94
N PRO A 62 -8.97 9.69 -10.02
CA PRO A 62 -8.98 10.54 -8.84
C PRO A 62 -10.03 10.11 -7.82
N ALA A 63 -9.67 10.03 -6.54
CA ALA A 63 -10.58 9.74 -5.45
C ALA A 63 -10.10 10.35 -4.12
N ASP A 64 -11.03 10.85 -3.32
CA ASP A 64 -10.79 11.13 -1.91
C ASP A 64 -11.25 9.96 -1.06
N LEU A 65 -10.34 9.18 -0.55
CA LEU A 65 -10.67 7.98 0.22
C LEU A 65 -11.26 8.27 1.62
N ARG A 66 -11.43 9.55 1.98
CA ARG A 66 -12.28 9.94 3.10
C ARG A 66 -13.76 9.80 2.77
N GLU A 67 -14.11 9.74 1.48
CA GLU A 67 -15.49 9.58 1.03
C GLU A 67 -15.77 8.11 0.76
N PRO A 68 -16.75 7.49 1.48
CA PRO A 68 -17.08 6.08 1.28
C PRO A 68 -17.48 5.73 -0.15
N ASP A 69 -18.19 6.63 -0.83
CA ASP A 69 -18.62 6.41 -2.20
C ASP A 69 -17.44 6.45 -3.19
N ASP A 70 -16.44 7.28 -2.93
CA ASP A 70 -15.21 7.28 -3.71
C ASP A 70 -14.41 5.97 -3.54
N CYS A 71 -14.40 5.39 -2.33
CA CYS A 71 -13.78 4.10 -2.07
C CYS A 71 -14.42 2.98 -2.91
N ARG A 72 -15.76 2.97 -3.04
CA ARG A 72 -16.49 2.00 -3.87
C ARG A 72 -16.27 2.28 -5.35
N ARG A 73 -16.48 3.53 -5.75
CA ARG A 73 -16.35 3.98 -7.14
C ARG A 73 -14.98 3.64 -7.74
N VAL A 74 -13.90 3.85 -7.02
CA VAL A 74 -12.54 3.57 -7.53
C VAL A 74 -12.33 2.09 -7.86
N VAL A 75 -12.93 1.18 -7.11
CA VAL A 75 -12.86 -0.26 -7.39
C VAL A 75 -13.62 -0.60 -8.68
N HIS A 76 -14.85 -0.10 -8.81
CA HIS A 76 -15.66 -0.33 -10.01
C HIS A 76 -15.03 0.28 -11.26
N GLU A 77 -14.51 1.50 -11.18
CA GLU A 77 -13.81 2.14 -12.29
C GLU A 77 -12.52 1.40 -12.65
N ALA A 78 -11.74 0.95 -11.65
CA ALA A 78 -10.55 0.15 -11.90
C ALA A 78 -10.89 -1.15 -12.62
N ALA A 79 -11.89 -1.89 -12.12
CA ALA A 79 -12.33 -3.13 -12.75
C ALA A 79 -12.86 -2.90 -14.17
N ARG A 80 -13.60 -1.82 -14.42
CA ARG A 80 -14.08 -1.45 -15.75
C ARG A 80 -12.94 -1.14 -16.72
N HIS A 81 -11.96 -0.33 -16.30
CA HIS A 81 -10.84 0.05 -17.16
C HIS A 81 -9.89 -1.12 -17.45
N LEU A 82 -9.69 -2.00 -16.48
CA LEU A 82 -8.76 -3.12 -16.59
C LEU A 82 -9.42 -4.41 -17.10
N GLY A 83 -10.75 -4.52 -17.08
CA GLY A 83 -11.47 -5.75 -17.37
C GLY A 83 -11.48 -6.74 -16.20
N GLY A 84 -11.40 -6.26 -14.96
CA GLY A 84 -11.36 -7.01 -13.70
C GLY A 84 -10.21 -6.61 -12.82
N LEU A 85 -9.95 -7.37 -11.73
CA LEU A 85 -8.85 -7.11 -10.79
C LEU A 85 -8.14 -8.42 -10.41
N ASP A 86 -6.83 -8.36 -10.26
CA ASP A 86 -5.98 -9.44 -9.77
C ASP A 86 -5.25 -9.04 -8.49
N ILE A 87 -4.78 -7.80 -8.40
CA ILE A 87 -4.05 -7.29 -7.22
C ILE A 87 -4.62 -5.94 -6.80
N VAL A 88 -4.89 -5.81 -5.51
CA VAL A 88 -5.26 -4.53 -4.87
C VAL A 88 -4.20 -4.18 -3.83
N VAL A 89 -3.61 -2.98 -3.95
CA VAL A 89 -2.63 -2.46 -2.99
C VAL A 89 -3.22 -1.26 -2.24
N ASN A 90 -3.64 -1.48 -1.01
CA ASN A 90 -4.07 -0.45 -0.08
C ASN A 90 -2.83 0.24 0.52
N ASN A 91 -2.31 1.24 -0.20
CA ASN A 91 -1.12 1.99 0.19
C ASN A 91 -1.43 3.41 0.67
N ALA A 92 -2.61 3.96 0.37
CA ALA A 92 -3.00 5.28 0.85
C ALA A 92 -2.94 5.35 2.39
N ALA A 93 -2.41 6.45 2.90
CA ALA A 93 -2.38 6.72 4.33
C ALA A 93 -2.33 8.23 4.60
N THR A 94 -2.87 8.61 5.76
CA THR A 94 -2.64 9.90 6.38
C THR A 94 -1.87 9.70 7.68
N LEU A 95 -0.97 10.65 7.98
CA LEU A 95 -0.14 10.63 9.19
C LEU A 95 -0.31 11.95 9.92
N VAL A 96 -1.06 11.91 11.01
CA VAL A 96 -1.17 13.02 11.95
C VAL A 96 -0.02 12.91 12.96
N ARG A 97 0.69 14.02 13.19
CA ARG A 97 1.79 14.13 14.16
C ARG A 97 1.39 15.06 15.29
N ARG A 98 0.77 14.51 16.31
CA ARG A 98 0.43 15.21 17.56
C ARG A 98 0.66 14.29 18.76
N THR A 99 0.98 14.85 19.92
CA THR A 99 0.99 14.04 21.16
C THR A 99 -0.43 13.57 21.47
N PHE A 100 -0.58 12.47 22.18
CA PHE A 100 -1.91 11.92 22.50
C PHE A 100 -2.80 12.94 23.25
N ARG A 101 -2.21 13.79 24.08
CA ARG A 101 -2.94 14.83 24.80
C ARG A 101 -3.47 15.97 23.93
N GLU A 102 -2.84 16.17 22.77
CA GLU A 102 -3.17 17.25 21.82
C GLU A 102 -4.00 16.76 20.64
N LEU A 103 -4.27 15.45 20.55
CA LEU A 103 -5.12 14.91 19.51
C LEU A 103 -6.55 15.45 19.64
N GLU A 104 -7.06 15.91 18.53
CA GLU A 104 -8.45 16.33 18.36
C GLU A 104 -9.25 15.20 17.73
N LEU A 105 -10.58 15.25 17.82
CA LEU A 105 -11.46 14.25 17.24
C LEU A 105 -11.24 14.13 15.71
N ASP A 106 -11.13 15.27 15.03
CA ASP A 106 -10.88 15.33 13.59
C ASP A 106 -9.59 14.61 13.18
N ASP A 107 -8.54 14.65 14.03
CA ASP A 107 -7.29 13.92 13.79
C ASP A 107 -7.50 12.39 13.82
N LEU A 108 -8.32 11.93 14.78
CA LEU A 108 -8.66 10.51 14.92
C LEU A 108 -9.54 10.04 13.76
N GLU A 109 -10.53 10.85 13.39
CA GLU A 109 -11.43 10.57 12.27
C GLU A 109 -10.67 10.52 10.95
N ALA A 110 -9.84 11.52 10.66
CA ALA A 110 -9.01 11.55 9.45
C ALA A 110 -8.08 10.31 9.35
N ALA A 111 -7.48 9.89 10.47
CA ALA A 111 -6.67 8.68 10.50
C ALA A 111 -7.51 7.42 10.25
N TRP A 112 -8.65 7.30 10.91
CA TRP A 112 -9.59 6.19 10.75
C TRP A 112 -10.09 6.07 9.30
N GLU A 113 -10.57 7.18 8.74
CA GLU A 113 -11.18 7.22 7.41
C GLU A 113 -10.25 6.69 6.32
N VAL A 114 -9.02 7.19 6.28
CA VAL A 114 -8.07 6.86 5.21
C VAL A 114 -7.33 5.56 5.49
N ASN A 115 -6.91 5.33 6.76
CA ASN A 115 -5.97 4.23 7.03
C ASN A 115 -6.68 2.90 7.34
N LEU A 116 -7.97 2.92 7.69
CA LEU A 116 -8.68 1.70 8.10
C LEU A 116 -10.04 1.53 7.40
N ARG A 117 -10.92 2.55 7.43
CA ARG A 117 -12.24 2.47 6.77
C ARG A 117 -12.10 2.29 5.25
N ALA A 118 -11.26 3.10 4.61
CA ALA A 118 -11.07 3.01 3.16
C ALA A 118 -10.55 1.65 2.70
N PRO A 119 -9.46 1.09 3.28
CA PRO A 119 -9.06 -0.29 2.98
C PRO A 119 -10.17 -1.32 3.20
N ALA A 120 -10.98 -1.19 4.26
CA ALA A 120 -12.08 -2.11 4.52
C ALA A 120 -13.12 -2.08 3.38
N LEU A 121 -13.56 -0.89 2.98
CA LEU A 121 -14.51 -0.72 1.89
C LEU A 121 -13.94 -1.20 0.55
N ILE A 122 -12.69 -0.88 0.25
CA ILE A 122 -12.02 -1.32 -0.98
C ILE A 122 -11.91 -2.85 -1.02
N MET A 123 -11.57 -3.50 0.09
CA MET A 123 -11.53 -4.97 0.18
C MET A 123 -12.90 -5.58 -0.08
N GLN A 124 -13.96 -5.05 0.52
CA GLN A 124 -15.33 -5.51 0.32
C GLN A 124 -15.75 -5.41 -1.15
N GLU A 125 -15.60 -4.24 -1.75
CA GLU A 125 -16.00 -4.00 -3.15
C GLU A 125 -15.16 -4.79 -4.15
N SER A 126 -13.91 -5.13 -3.82
CA SER A 126 -13.00 -5.85 -4.71
C SER A 126 -13.27 -7.35 -4.76
N PHE A 127 -14.04 -7.91 -3.83
CA PHE A 127 -14.19 -9.36 -3.64
C PHE A 127 -14.54 -10.11 -4.94
N GLU A 128 -15.66 -9.72 -5.58
CA GLU A 128 -16.14 -10.43 -6.77
C GLU A 128 -15.19 -10.32 -7.97
N TYR A 129 -14.52 -9.18 -8.11
CA TYR A 129 -13.52 -8.98 -9.17
C TYR A 129 -12.27 -9.83 -8.93
N LEU A 130 -11.80 -9.91 -7.69
CA LEU A 130 -10.65 -10.71 -7.29
C LEU A 130 -10.95 -12.20 -7.37
N ARG A 131 -12.14 -12.63 -6.96
CA ARG A 131 -12.59 -14.04 -7.06
C ARG A 131 -12.56 -14.57 -8.51
N ALA A 132 -12.80 -13.68 -9.48
CA ALA A 132 -12.69 -13.97 -10.91
C ALA A 132 -11.29 -13.70 -11.49
N GLY A 133 -10.34 -13.32 -10.65
CA GLY A 133 -8.99 -12.92 -11.04
C GLY A 133 -8.01 -14.07 -11.18
N THR A 134 -6.80 -13.74 -11.67
CA THR A 134 -5.68 -14.67 -11.79
C THR A 134 -4.70 -14.44 -10.64
N SER A 135 -4.48 -15.44 -9.78
CA SER A 135 -3.63 -15.35 -8.58
C SER A 135 -3.97 -14.16 -7.68
N PRO A 136 -5.25 -14.00 -7.29
CA PRO A 136 -5.72 -12.77 -6.67
C PRO A 136 -5.07 -12.49 -5.31
N ALA A 137 -4.73 -11.23 -5.07
CA ALA A 137 -4.14 -10.80 -3.81
C ALA A 137 -4.54 -9.39 -3.40
N ILE A 138 -4.65 -9.18 -2.09
CA ILE A 138 -4.78 -7.87 -1.46
C ILE A 138 -3.55 -7.63 -0.58
N VAL A 139 -2.91 -6.50 -0.76
CA VAL A 139 -1.81 -6.03 0.08
C VAL A 139 -2.25 -4.81 0.86
N ASN A 140 -2.21 -4.89 2.17
CA ASN A 140 -2.45 -3.75 3.05
C ASN A 140 -1.10 -3.21 3.55
N VAL A 141 -0.72 -2.00 3.13
CA VAL A 141 0.51 -1.36 3.63
C VAL A 141 0.27 -0.84 5.04
N VAL A 142 0.95 -1.47 5.98
CA VAL A 142 0.87 -1.15 7.41
C VAL A 142 2.14 -0.47 7.91
N SER A 143 2.49 -0.60 9.17
CA SER A 143 3.69 -0.03 9.78
C SER A 143 4.01 -0.79 11.08
N THR A 144 5.27 -0.82 11.47
CA THR A 144 5.68 -1.23 12.82
C THR A 144 5.01 -0.42 13.92
N ALA A 145 4.60 0.82 13.64
CA ALA A 145 3.80 1.60 14.59
C ALA A 145 2.48 0.91 14.99
N GLY A 146 1.92 0.06 14.13
CA GLY A 146 0.76 -0.77 14.45
C GLY A 146 1.04 -1.94 15.39
N VAL A 147 2.30 -2.25 15.64
CA VAL A 147 2.74 -3.31 16.56
C VAL A 147 3.33 -2.72 17.83
N SER A 148 4.23 -1.75 17.70
CA SER A 148 4.98 -1.15 18.81
C SER A 148 4.34 0.10 19.42
N GLY A 149 3.28 0.66 18.79
CA GLY A 149 2.73 1.97 19.12
C GLY A 149 3.48 3.12 18.48
N GLY A 150 4.66 2.88 17.90
CA GLY A 150 5.48 3.91 17.26
C GLY A 150 6.09 4.93 18.23
N ILE A 151 6.34 6.14 17.76
CA ILE A 151 6.81 7.27 18.60
C ILE A 151 5.62 8.03 19.19
N ALA A 152 5.86 8.79 20.26
CA ALA A 152 4.83 9.48 21.06
C ALA A 152 3.85 10.37 20.27
N THR A 153 4.20 10.78 19.05
CA THR A 153 3.38 11.69 18.23
C THR A 153 2.59 11.01 17.11
N VAL A 154 2.54 9.69 17.06
CA VAL A 154 1.88 8.94 15.98
C VAL A 154 0.83 7.93 16.49
N SER A 155 0.27 8.16 17.68
CA SER A 155 -0.67 7.21 18.31
C SER A 155 -1.91 6.93 17.46
N ALA A 156 -2.56 7.95 16.86
CA ALA A 156 -3.70 7.77 15.97
C ALA A 156 -3.33 6.91 14.74
N TYR A 157 -2.18 7.16 14.15
CA TYR A 157 -1.67 6.36 13.04
C TYR A 157 -1.39 4.91 13.46
N GLY A 158 -0.67 4.71 14.58
CA GLY A 158 -0.37 3.37 15.12
C GLY A 158 -1.63 2.57 15.38
N MET A 159 -2.62 3.16 16.03
CA MET A 159 -3.94 2.55 16.29
C MET A 159 -4.61 2.07 14.99
N THR A 160 -4.64 2.90 13.94
CA THR A 160 -5.28 2.51 12.68
C THR A 160 -4.50 1.42 11.94
N LYS A 161 -3.17 1.44 12.00
CA LYS A 161 -2.33 0.38 11.41
C LYS A 161 -2.43 -0.93 12.18
N ALA A 162 -2.59 -0.91 13.52
CA ALA A 162 -2.92 -2.09 14.31
C ALA A 162 -4.27 -2.69 13.90
N GLY A 163 -5.30 -1.84 13.76
CA GLY A 163 -6.61 -2.26 13.26
C GLY A 163 -6.53 -2.92 11.88
N LEU A 164 -5.74 -2.35 10.98
CA LEU A 164 -5.57 -2.89 9.62
C LEU A 164 -4.82 -4.23 9.61
N ILE A 165 -3.86 -4.45 10.54
CA ILE A 165 -3.19 -5.75 10.71
C ILE A 165 -4.21 -6.82 11.16
N VAL A 166 -5.07 -6.50 12.12
CA VAL A 166 -6.10 -7.43 12.60
C VAL A 166 -7.13 -7.71 11.50
N LEU A 167 -7.60 -6.66 10.83
CA LEU A 167 -8.56 -6.78 9.72
C LEU A 167 -7.98 -7.63 8.57
N THR A 168 -6.70 -7.47 8.23
CA THR A 168 -6.01 -8.31 7.25
C THR A 168 -6.12 -9.80 7.58
N LYS A 169 -5.90 -10.17 8.84
CA LYS A 169 -5.99 -11.57 9.30
C LYS A 169 -7.43 -12.11 9.25
N ALA A 170 -8.41 -11.28 9.57
CA ALA A 170 -9.82 -11.65 9.52
C ALA A 170 -10.27 -11.89 8.08
N VAL A 171 -10.02 -10.93 7.20
CA VAL A 171 -10.39 -11.01 5.77
C VAL A 171 -9.65 -12.15 5.07
N ALA A 172 -8.39 -12.43 5.43
CA ALA A 172 -7.65 -13.56 4.88
C ALA A 172 -8.31 -14.91 5.17
N ARG A 173 -8.92 -15.07 6.36
CA ARG A 173 -9.67 -16.30 6.71
C ARG A 173 -10.96 -16.44 5.90
N GLU A 174 -11.65 -15.32 5.65
CA GLU A 174 -12.89 -15.28 4.90
C GLU A 174 -12.66 -15.48 3.40
N TYR A 175 -11.65 -14.79 2.83
CA TYR A 175 -11.39 -14.77 1.40
C TYR A 175 -10.52 -15.95 0.91
N GLY A 176 -9.75 -16.57 1.82
CA GLY A 176 -8.87 -17.69 1.51
C GLY A 176 -9.55 -18.88 0.83
N PRO A 177 -10.76 -19.34 1.27
CA PRO A 177 -11.51 -20.39 0.58
C PRO A 177 -11.88 -20.07 -0.87
N HIS A 178 -11.83 -18.79 -1.26
CA HIS A 178 -12.06 -18.31 -2.62
C HIS A 178 -10.76 -18.10 -3.41
N GLY A 179 -9.60 -18.53 -2.86
CA GLY A 179 -8.30 -18.43 -3.50
C GLY A 179 -7.67 -17.03 -3.43
N ILE A 180 -8.28 -16.08 -2.72
CA ILE A 180 -7.78 -14.71 -2.58
C ILE A 180 -6.82 -14.63 -1.39
N ARG A 181 -5.58 -14.25 -1.63
CA ARG A 181 -4.60 -14.00 -0.58
C ARG A 181 -4.73 -12.57 -0.06
N VAL A 182 -4.70 -12.41 1.27
CA VAL A 182 -4.74 -11.08 1.92
C VAL A 182 -3.64 -11.02 2.96
N PHE A 183 -2.71 -10.10 2.80
CA PHE A 183 -1.60 -9.93 3.72
C PHE A 183 -1.25 -8.46 3.98
N ALA A 184 -0.64 -8.19 5.11
CA ALA A 184 -0.11 -6.89 5.44
C ALA A 184 1.39 -6.83 5.10
N LEU A 185 1.85 -5.66 4.67
CA LEU A 185 3.27 -5.36 4.46
C LEU A 185 3.66 -4.17 5.34
N SER A 186 4.65 -4.35 6.18
CA SER A 186 5.26 -3.28 6.98
C SER A 186 6.58 -2.86 6.32
N PRO A 187 6.61 -1.72 5.60
CA PRO A 187 7.84 -1.24 5.00
C PRO A 187 8.81 -0.69 6.06
N PRO A 188 10.11 -0.72 5.80
CA PRO A 188 11.09 0.02 6.59
C PRO A 188 10.96 1.53 6.33
N SER A 189 11.80 2.32 6.98
CA SER A 189 11.95 3.74 6.60
C SER A 189 12.41 3.83 5.15
N ILE A 190 11.61 4.53 4.34
CA ILE A 190 11.82 4.66 2.90
C ILE A 190 12.55 5.97 2.60
N ASP A 191 13.54 5.94 1.72
CA ASP A 191 14.21 7.14 1.24
C ASP A 191 13.21 8.06 0.52
N SER A 192 13.03 9.25 1.06
CA SER A 192 12.09 10.24 0.58
C SER A 192 12.68 11.64 0.77
N GLU A 193 12.12 12.61 0.04
CA GLU A 193 12.51 14.01 0.23
C GLU A 193 12.32 14.45 1.68
N MET A 194 11.22 14.02 2.34
CA MET A 194 10.98 14.24 3.76
C MET A 194 12.11 13.66 4.63
N GLN A 195 12.57 12.43 4.35
CA GLN A 195 13.68 11.81 5.07
C GLN A 195 14.99 12.57 4.86
N ARG A 196 15.25 13.00 3.62
CA ARG A 196 16.48 13.74 3.28
C ARG A 196 16.53 15.14 3.90
N SER A 197 15.37 15.75 4.13
CA SER A 197 15.25 17.06 4.77
C SER A 197 15.43 17.05 6.31
N LEU A 198 15.43 15.87 6.93
CA LEU A 198 15.65 15.75 8.38
C LEU A 198 17.10 16.14 8.77
N PRO A 199 17.32 16.68 10.00
CA PRO A 199 18.66 16.89 10.55
C PRO A 199 19.51 15.61 10.48
N ALA A 200 20.83 15.77 10.33
CA ALA A 200 21.76 14.65 10.16
C ALA A 200 21.67 13.61 11.29
N GLU A 201 21.51 14.07 12.54
CA GLU A 201 21.35 13.18 13.70
C GLU A 201 20.09 12.32 13.60
N HIS A 202 18.96 12.89 13.16
CA HIS A 202 17.72 12.13 12.95
C HIS A 202 17.87 11.10 11.81
N ARG A 203 18.54 11.49 10.74
CA ARG A 203 18.80 10.56 9.62
C ARG A 203 19.66 9.40 10.06
N GLU A 204 20.70 9.66 10.86
CA GLU A 204 21.57 8.61 11.40
C GLU A 204 20.82 7.68 12.36
N ARG A 205 19.99 8.24 13.25
CA ARG A 205 19.13 7.45 14.13
C ARG A 205 18.20 6.52 13.32
N VAL A 206 17.58 7.04 12.25
CA VAL A 206 16.71 6.22 11.39
C VAL A 206 17.51 5.10 10.71
N ARG A 207 18.74 5.37 10.27
CA ARG A 207 19.63 4.36 9.68
C ARG A 207 20.01 3.29 10.70
N SER A 208 20.38 3.68 11.90
CA SER A 208 20.82 2.76 12.97
C SER A 208 19.70 1.86 13.48
N MET A 209 18.44 2.24 13.28
CA MET A 209 17.28 1.36 13.58
C MET A 209 17.14 0.21 12.61
N ASN A 210 17.77 0.25 11.45
CA ASN A 210 17.76 -0.82 10.49
C ASN A 210 19.09 -1.61 10.61
N VAL A 211 19.01 -2.92 10.79
CA VAL A 211 20.21 -3.77 10.95
C VAL A 211 21.12 -3.76 9.71
N LEU A 212 20.60 -3.35 8.54
CA LEU A 212 21.40 -3.16 7.33
C LEU A 212 22.06 -1.76 7.26
N GLY A 213 21.87 -0.90 8.28
CA GLY A 213 22.49 0.42 8.37
C GLY A 213 22.05 1.43 7.31
N ARG A 214 20.92 1.22 6.66
CA ARG A 214 20.41 2.09 5.61
C ARG A 214 18.88 2.21 5.59
N VAL A 215 18.35 3.24 4.96
CA VAL A 215 16.94 3.32 4.55
C VAL A 215 16.73 2.51 3.28
N ALA A 216 15.50 2.02 3.08
CA ALA A 216 15.15 1.31 1.86
C ALA A 216 14.88 2.27 0.71
N LEU A 217 15.19 1.86 -0.50
CA LEU A 217 14.73 2.55 -1.70
C LEU A 217 13.24 2.21 -1.93
N PRO A 218 12.42 3.16 -2.38
CA PRO A 218 11.01 2.91 -2.69
C PRO A 218 10.82 1.75 -3.67
N GLU A 219 11.73 1.61 -4.64
CA GLU A 219 11.70 0.57 -5.67
C GLU A 219 11.98 -0.83 -5.09
N GLU A 220 12.81 -0.94 -4.04
CA GLU A 220 13.06 -2.22 -3.36
C GLU A 220 11.79 -2.72 -2.67
N VAL A 221 11.10 -1.81 -1.96
CA VAL A 221 9.85 -2.12 -1.28
C VAL A 221 8.75 -2.44 -2.29
N ALA A 222 8.62 -1.65 -3.35
CA ALA A 222 7.63 -1.87 -4.40
C ALA A 222 7.80 -3.22 -5.10
N ARG A 223 9.04 -3.57 -5.46
CA ARG A 223 9.37 -4.85 -6.09
C ARG A 223 9.01 -6.02 -5.19
N PHE A 224 9.41 -5.98 -3.93
CA PHE A 224 9.09 -7.04 -2.97
C PHE A 224 7.57 -7.17 -2.77
N THR A 225 6.87 -6.04 -2.61
CA THR A 225 5.42 -6.00 -2.45
C THR A 225 4.72 -6.71 -3.60
N LEU A 226 5.05 -6.34 -4.84
CA LEU A 226 4.41 -6.87 -6.03
C LEU A 226 4.81 -8.33 -6.32
N LEU A 227 6.07 -8.71 -6.05
CA LEU A 227 6.51 -10.09 -6.15
C LEU A 227 5.73 -10.99 -5.19
N THR A 228 5.55 -10.56 -3.94
CA THR A 228 4.76 -11.29 -2.94
C THR A 228 3.27 -11.32 -3.31
N ALA A 229 2.74 -10.25 -3.91
CA ALA A 229 1.36 -10.19 -4.38
C ALA A 229 1.10 -11.05 -5.62
N SER A 230 2.11 -11.29 -6.45
CA SER A 230 2.01 -12.16 -7.63
C SER A 230 1.87 -13.63 -7.24
N GLY A 231 1.69 -14.51 -8.23
CA GLY A 231 1.67 -15.97 -8.03
C GLY A 231 2.94 -16.53 -7.35
N ALA A 232 4.07 -15.81 -7.45
CA ALA A 232 5.31 -16.17 -6.78
C ALA A 232 5.23 -16.04 -5.24
N GLY A 233 4.28 -15.28 -4.70
CA GLY A 233 4.05 -15.16 -3.26
C GLY A 233 3.51 -16.41 -2.57
N GLY A 234 3.08 -17.39 -3.35
CA GLY A 234 2.73 -18.73 -2.86
C GLY A 234 1.67 -18.68 -1.75
N LEU A 235 2.04 -19.08 -0.55
CA LEU A 235 1.16 -19.20 0.62
C LEU A 235 1.11 -17.95 1.50
N VAL A 236 1.69 -16.81 1.09
CA VAL A 236 1.67 -15.59 1.91
C VAL A 236 0.26 -15.03 2.00
N THR A 237 -0.43 -15.31 3.11
CA THR A 237 -1.76 -14.81 3.44
C THR A 237 -1.98 -14.81 4.95
N GLY A 238 -2.88 -13.97 5.47
CA GLY A 238 -3.23 -13.89 6.90
C GLY A 238 -2.09 -13.46 7.83
N THR A 239 -1.03 -12.88 7.30
CA THR A 239 0.17 -12.50 8.04
C THR A 239 0.57 -11.06 7.77
N MET A 240 1.44 -10.53 8.62
CA MET A 240 2.20 -9.32 8.35
C MET A 240 3.62 -9.71 7.94
N VAL A 241 4.03 -9.29 6.75
CA VAL A 241 5.41 -9.38 6.29
C VAL A 241 6.11 -8.10 6.71
N ASP A 242 7.08 -8.24 7.59
CA ASP A 242 7.86 -7.11 8.12
C ASP A 242 9.19 -6.99 7.38
N LEU A 243 9.39 -5.85 6.73
CA LEU A 243 10.63 -5.51 6.01
C LEU A 243 11.52 -4.55 6.80
N THR A 244 11.14 -4.23 8.03
CA THR A 244 11.81 -3.16 8.78
C THR A 244 13.22 -3.53 9.21
N ALA A 245 13.52 -4.82 9.30
CA ALA A 245 14.82 -5.32 9.76
C ALA A 245 15.27 -4.65 11.09
N THR A 246 14.31 -4.31 11.97
CA THR A 246 14.61 -3.74 13.29
C THR A 246 14.85 -4.85 14.29
N ALA A 247 15.86 -4.68 15.14
CA ALA A 247 15.95 -5.45 16.37
C ALA A 247 14.81 -4.96 17.31
N TYR A 248 13.92 -5.84 17.67
CA TYR A 248 12.90 -5.61 18.72
C TYR A 248 13.56 -5.65 20.08
#